data_64851fdb6cd7120a50c20228a9344069
#
_entry.id   64851fdb6cd7120a50c20228a9344069
#
_cell.length_a   1.000
_cell.length_b   1.000
_cell.length_c   1.000
_cell.angle_alpha   90.00
_cell.angle_beta   90.00
_cell.angle_gamma   90.00
#
_symmetry.space_group_name_H-M   'P 1'
#
loop_
_entity.id
_entity.type
_entity.pdbx_description
1 polymer ?
#
loop_
_entity_poly.entity_id
_entity_poly.type
_entity_poly.pdbx_seq_one_letter_code
_entity_poly.pdbx_strand_id
1 'polypeptide(L)'
;EKWNKFINQELPNLDDLLPDFNSGETLATRSSSGKTIQALAEAVPYLVGGSADLAPSNNTYMNSYSDIAKNHFEGRNFHFGVRELGMAAIMNGIQLHGGLRVFGGTFLVFADFLRPAARLAALMGIPVIYVFTHDSFCVGEDGPTHQPIETCASLRMIHNLTVIRPSDANEVKQAWIAALANQSGPTALLFTRQGLPTIDRSIYPSAKGLHKGAYTLWQSGEGNPDLIIIATGSEVDLGLRAAEKFTSSVNIRVVSMPSCELFEKQDDSYKKSILPESCDKRIVIEAGTSFGWE
;
A
#
# COMPACT_ATOMS: atom_id res chain seq x y z
N GLU A 1 7.22 20.08 -24.83
CA GLU A 1 6.02 19.55 -24.14
C GLU A 1 6.31 18.24 -23.41
N LYS A 2 6.85 17.19 -24.07
CA LYS A 2 7.24 15.93 -23.40
C LYS A 2 8.25 16.14 -22.29
N TRP A 3 9.30 16.93 -22.52
CA TRP A 3 10.35 17.21 -21.52
C TRP A 3 9.76 17.76 -20.22
N ASN A 4 8.85 18.73 -20.31
CA ASN A 4 8.24 19.34 -19.12
C ASN A 4 7.41 18.33 -18.32
N LYS A 5 6.69 17.41 -18.98
CA LYS A 5 5.95 16.33 -18.29
C LYS A 5 6.85 15.41 -17.51
N PHE A 6 8.03 15.06 -18.04
CA PHE A 6 9.00 14.21 -17.35
C PHE A 6 9.67 14.94 -16.18
N ILE A 7 10.09 16.18 -16.36
CA ILE A 7 10.77 16.94 -15.30
C ILE A 7 9.82 17.36 -14.18
N ASN A 8 8.63 17.85 -14.52
CA ASN A 8 7.66 18.27 -13.52
C ASN A 8 6.89 17.12 -12.87
N GLN A 9 6.91 15.92 -13.48
CA GLN A 9 6.18 14.73 -13.03
C GLN A 9 4.69 15.04 -12.72
N GLU A 10 4.05 15.83 -13.59
CA GLU A 10 2.65 16.20 -13.44
C GLU A 10 1.75 14.96 -13.58
N LEU A 11 0.96 14.70 -12.55
CA LEU A 11 0.01 13.58 -12.55
C LEU A 11 -1.31 14.01 -13.19
N PRO A 12 -1.87 13.20 -14.10
CA PRO A 12 -3.25 13.38 -14.55
C PRO A 12 -4.24 13.03 -13.43
N ASN A 13 -5.53 13.23 -13.65
CA ASN A 13 -6.55 12.71 -12.73
C ASN A 13 -6.57 11.17 -12.81
N LEU A 14 -5.83 10.53 -11.93
CA LEU A 14 -5.68 9.07 -11.90
C LEU A 14 -6.96 8.35 -11.49
N ASP A 15 -7.86 8.97 -10.74
CA ASP A 15 -9.12 8.34 -10.34
C ASP A 15 -9.95 7.88 -11.54
N ASP A 16 -9.95 8.67 -12.63
CA ASP A 16 -10.73 8.39 -13.83
C ASP A 16 -10.00 7.44 -14.81
N LEU A 17 -8.69 7.27 -14.66
CA LEU A 17 -7.86 6.50 -15.58
C LEU A 17 -7.53 5.09 -15.06
N LEU A 18 -7.59 4.88 -13.76
CA LEU A 18 -7.28 3.60 -13.14
C LEU A 18 -8.54 2.74 -12.99
N PRO A 19 -8.39 1.40 -13.05
CA PRO A 19 -9.54 0.50 -13.00
C PRO A 19 -10.27 0.57 -11.66
N ASP A 20 -11.60 0.52 -11.72
CA ASP A 20 -12.44 0.19 -10.58
C ASP A 20 -12.67 -1.33 -10.54
N PHE A 21 -12.79 -1.87 -9.34
CA PHE A 21 -13.00 -3.29 -9.11
C PHE A 21 -14.39 -3.53 -8.56
N ASN A 22 -15.09 -4.52 -9.14
CA ASN A 22 -16.47 -4.80 -8.78
C ASN A 22 -16.56 -5.49 -7.42
N SER A 23 -17.61 -5.16 -6.67
CA SER A 23 -17.95 -5.86 -5.43
C SER A 23 -18.20 -7.35 -5.70
N GLY A 24 -17.80 -8.19 -4.74
CA GLY A 24 -17.95 -9.65 -4.84
C GLY A 24 -16.83 -10.37 -5.60
N GLU A 25 -15.95 -9.66 -6.32
CA GLU A 25 -14.73 -10.26 -6.84
C GLU A 25 -13.75 -10.55 -5.70
N THR A 26 -13.17 -11.75 -5.72
CA THR A 26 -12.07 -12.10 -4.81
C THR A 26 -10.75 -11.96 -5.53
N LEU A 27 -9.94 -10.97 -5.13
CA LEU A 27 -8.65 -10.68 -5.74
C LEU A 27 -7.56 -10.54 -4.68
N ALA A 28 -6.40 -11.13 -4.93
CA ALA A 28 -5.20 -10.80 -4.16
C ALA A 28 -4.83 -9.33 -4.43
N THR A 29 -4.46 -8.57 -3.38
CA THR A 29 -4.13 -7.15 -3.58
C THR A 29 -2.88 -6.98 -4.45
N ARG A 30 -1.94 -7.95 -4.50
CA ARG A 30 -0.87 -7.97 -5.52
C ARG A 30 -1.40 -8.05 -6.96
N SER A 31 -2.50 -8.77 -7.18
CA SER A 31 -3.08 -8.93 -8.53
C SER A 31 -3.83 -7.68 -8.96
N SER A 32 -4.58 -7.04 -8.06
CA SER A 32 -5.18 -5.73 -8.34
C SER A 32 -4.12 -4.66 -8.53
N SER A 33 -3.00 -4.70 -7.78
CA SER A 33 -1.84 -3.83 -8.01
C SER A 33 -1.27 -4.03 -9.42
N GLY A 34 -1.09 -5.27 -9.88
CA GLY A 34 -0.63 -5.55 -11.23
C GLY A 34 -1.55 -4.98 -12.31
N LYS A 35 -2.87 -5.11 -12.15
CA LYS A 35 -3.85 -4.47 -13.05
C LYS A 35 -3.75 -2.94 -13.02
N THR A 36 -3.57 -2.37 -11.84
CA THR A 36 -3.39 -0.92 -11.65
C THR A 36 -2.09 -0.43 -12.31
N ILE A 37 -0.98 -1.18 -12.19
CA ILE A 37 0.30 -0.86 -12.84
C ILE A 37 0.16 -0.79 -14.36
N GLN A 38 -0.63 -1.68 -15.01
CA GLN A 38 -0.85 -1.60 -16.46
C GLN A 38 -1.47 -0.25 -16.85
N ALA A 39 -2.53 0.17 -16.16
CA ALA A 39 -3.18 1.45 -16.43
C ALA A 39 -2.28 2.64 -16.07
N LEU A 40 -1.52 2.56 -14.97
CA LEU A 40 -0.52 3.58 -14.61
C LEU A 40 0.58 3.70 -15.66
N ALA A 41 1.03 2.60 -16.24
CA ALA A 41 2.04 2.63 -17.29
C ALA A 41 1.60 3.41 -18.51
N GLU A 42 0.31 3.42 -18.85
CA GLU A 42 -0.27 4.21 -19.92
C GLU A 42 -0.46 5.68 -19.50
N ALA A 43 -0.98 5.92 -18.29
CA ALA A 43 -1.32 7.24 -17.78
C ALA A 43 -0.09 8.08 -17.40
N VAL A 44 1.00 7.43 -16.92
CA VAL A 44 2.19 8.06 -16.37
C VAL A 44 3.43 7.65 -17.19
N PRO A 45 3.76 8.37 -18.27
CA PRO A 45 4.80 7.96 -19.22
C PRO A 45 6.22 7.93 -18.63
N TYR A 46 6.46 8.60 -17.53
CA TYR A 46 7.72 8.64 -16.80
C TYR A 46 7.81 7.59 -15.67
N LEU A 47 6.80 6.74 -15.50
CA LEU A 47 6.84 5.63 -14.55
C LEU A 47 7.71 4.49 -15.12
N VAL A 48 8.69 4.05 -14.38
CA VAL A 48 9.55 2.89 -14.66
C VAL A 48 9.61 1.99 -13.44
N GLY A 49 9.89 0.72 -13.60
CA GLY A 49 9.98 -0.15 -12.44
C GLY A 49 10.35 -1.58 -12.77
N GLY A 50 10.31 -2.44 -11.76
CA GLY A 50 10.64 -3.84 -11.91
C GLY A 50 10.67 -4.55 -10.57
N SER A 51 11.41 -5.66 -10.47
CA SER A 51 11.52 -6.41 -9.23
C SER A 51 12.88 -7.06 -9.04
N ALA A 52 13.14 -7.49 -7.81
CA ALA A 52 14.31 -8.29 -7.44
C ALA A 52 14.08 -9.77 -7.81
N ASP A 53 13.97 -10.05 -9.14
CA ASP A 53 13.76 -11.37 -9.74
C ASP A 53 12.44 -12.06 -9.38
N LEU A 54 11.43 -11.29 -8.98
CA LEU A 54 10.12 -11.78 -8.53
C LEU A 54 8.95 -11.17 -9.33
N ALA A 55 9.19 -10.64 -10.53
CA ALA A 55 8.17 -9.93 -11.31
C ALA A 55 6.87 -10.73 -11.51
N PRO A 56 6.87 -12.03 -11.82
CA PRO A 56 5.63 -12.80 -11.93
C PRO A 56 4.87 -12.93 -10.61
N SER A 57 5.58 -13.09 -9.48
CA SER A 57 4.97 -13.23 -8.16
C SER A 57 4.50 -11.89 -7.58
N ASN A 58 5.23 -10.82 -7.86
CA ASN A 58 4.88 -9.45 -7.42
C ASN A 58 3.85 -8.78 -8.33
N ASN A 59 3.63 -9.29 -9.56
CA ASN A 59 2.81 -8.67 -10.61
C ASN A 59 3.29 -7.25 -10.96
N THR A 60 4.60 -7.05 -11.10
CA THR A 60 5.23 -5.72 -11.28
C THR A 60 5.67 -5.44 -12.71
N TYR A 61 5.47 -6.37 -13.64
CA TYR A 61 5.86 -6.23 -15.04
C TYR A 61 4.84 -5.40 -15.84
N MET A 62 5.30 -4.40 -16.56
CA MET A 62 4.47 -3.57 -17.45
C MET A 62 4.42 -4.20 -18.84
N ASN A 63 3.34 -4.92 -19.15
CA ASN A 63 3.21 -5.80 -20.31
C ASN A 63 3.35 -5.09 -21.67
N SER A 64 2.96 -3.83 -21.76
CA SER A 64 3.00 -3.04 -22.99
C SER A 64 4.37 -2.41 -23.27
N TYR A 65 5.36 -2.65 -22.42
CA TYR A 65 6.68 -2.01 -22.51
C TYR A 65 7.80 -3.04 -22.46
N SER A 66 8.87 -2.79 -23.24
CA SER A 66 10.06 -3.64 -23.29
C SER A 66 10.90 -3.52 -22.01
N ASP A 67 11.83 -4.46 -21.91
CA ASP A 67 12.86 -4.46 -20.87
C ASP A 67 13.93 -3.42 -21.16
N ILE A 68 14.49 -2.84 -20.10
CA ILE A 68 15.72 -2.07 -20.17
C ILE A 68 16.88 -3.06 -20.17
N ALA A 69 17.65 -3.07 -21.24
CA ALA A 69 18.77 -3.98 -21.43
C ALA A 69 19.96 -3.28 -22.11
N LYS A 70 21.08 -3.97 -22.21
CA LYS A 70 22.26 -3.42 -22.91
C LYS A 70 21.91 -3.07 -24.36
N ASN A 71 22.12 -1.82 -24.73
CA ASN A 71 21.79 -1.23 -26.04
C ASN A 71 20.26 -1.11 -26.33
N HIS A 72 19.40 -1.30 -25.32
CA HIS A 72 17.95 -1.14 -25.38
C HIS A 72 17.50 -0.37 -24.13
N PHE A 73 17.65 0.95 -24.16
CA PHE A 73 17.39 1.83 -23.00
C PHE A 73 16.01 2.49 -23.05
N GLU A 74 15.23 2.26 -24.11
CA GLU A 74 13.89 2.79 -24.33
C GLU A 74 12.80 2.02 -23.55
N GLY A 75 13.16 0.89 -22.95
CA GLY A 75 12.27 0.07 -22.13
C GLY A 75 11.87 0.75 -20.82
N ARG A 76 10.94 0.14 -20.12
CA ARG A 76 10.44 0.64 -18.83
C ARG A 76 10.51 -0.39 -17.70
N ASN A 77 10.79 -1.65 -18.03
CA ASN A 77 10.91 -2.75 -17.08
C ASN A 77 12.39 -2.99 -16.73
N PHE A 78 12.71 -2.92 -15.42
CA PHE A 78 14.01 -3.27 -14.88
C PHE A 78 14.02 -4.70 -14.35
N HIS A 79 15.09 -5.44 -14.63
CA HIS A 79 15.39 -6.72 -14.00
C HIS A 79 16.55 -6.52 -13.02
N PHE A 80 16.23 -6.27 -11.75
CA PHE A 80 17.24 -5.98 -10.74
C PHE A 80 18.01 -7.22 -10.27
N GLY A 81 17.48 -8.42 -10.54
CA GLY A 81 18.01 -9.69 -10.04
C GLY A 81 17.78 -9.81 -8.52
N VAL A 82 18.27 -10.89 -7.91
CA VAL A 82 18.17 -11.13 -6.45
C VAL A 82 19.13 -10.19 -5.72
N ARG A 83 18.79 -8.90 -5.66
CA ARG A 83 19.64 -7.81 -5.14
C ARG A 83 18.80 -6.67 -4.58
N GLU A 84 18.05 -6.91 -3.51
CA GLU A 84 17.11 -5.95 -2.94
C GLU A 84 17.80 -4.64 -2.52
N LEU A 85 18.97 -4.71 -1.90
CA LEU A 85 19.77 -3.52 -1.57
C LEU A 85 20.18 -2.76 -2.84
N GLY A 86 20.68 -3.49 -3.84
CA GLY A 86 21.08 -2.91 -5.14
C GLY A 86 19.90 -2.28 -5.86
N MET A 87 18.75 -2.97 -5.90
CA MET A 87 17.50 -2.45 -6.44
C MET A 87 17.13 -1.10 -5.79
N ALA A 88 17.04 -1.07 -4.48
CA ALA A 88 16.64 0.14 -3.77
C ALA A 88 17.67 1.28 -3.93
N ALA A 89 18.97 0.98 -3.96
CA ALA A 89 20.01 1.97 -4.20
C ALA A 89 19.96 2.54 -5.64
N ILE A 90 19.71 1.69 -6.65
CA ILE A 90 19.50 2.11 -8.04
C ILE A 90 18.26 3.01 -8.14
N MET A 91 17.15 2.62 -7.49
CA MET A 91 15.93 3.42 -7.45
C MET A 91 16.17 4.80 -6.82
N ASN A 92 16.96 4.88 -5.74
CA ASN A 92 17.36 6.15 -5.14
C ASN A 92 18.13 7.02 -6.15
N GLY A 93 19.07 6.42 -6.88
CA GLY A 93 19.85 7.11 -7.93
C GLY A 93 18.99 7.64 -9.07
N ILE A 94 18.03 6.82 -9.56
CA ILE A 94 17.08 7.22 -10.60
C ILE A 94 16.23 8.42 -10.11
N GLN A 95 15.73 8.35 -8.89
CA GLN A 95 14.89 9.42 -8.35
C GLN A 95 15.66 10.71 -8.11
N LEU A 96 16.93 10.63 -7.66
CA LEU A 96 17.80 11.78 -7.47
C LEU A 96 18.21 12.43 -8.80
N HIS A 97 18.37 11.65 -9.88
CA HIS A 97 18.63 12.17 -11.21
C HIS A 97 17.43 13.00 -11.72
N GLY A 98 16.21 12.62 -11.35
CA GLY A 98 14.97 13.27 -11.79
C GLY A 98 14.48 12.81 -13.16
N GLY A 99 13.29 13.27 -13.53
CA GLY A 99 12.64 12.96 -14.82
C GLY A 99 11.90 11.62 -14.86
N LEU A 100 12.18 10.70 -13.94
CA LEU A 100 11.51 9.41 -13.85
C LEU A 100 10.90 9.20 -12.46
N ARG A 101 9.78 8.50 -12.41
CA ARG A 101 9.19 7.95 -11.18
C ARG A 101 9.47 6.46 -11.15
N VAL A 102 10.02 5.95 -10.06
CA VAL A 102 10.48 4.57 -10.00
C VAL A 102 9.79 3.76 -8.92
N PHE A 103 9.42 2.52 -9.26
CA PHE A 103 8.99 1.51 -8.29
C PHE A 103 9.83 0.24 -8.39
N GLY A 104 9.95 -0.48 -7.26
CA GLY A 104 10.64 -1.75 -7.23
C GLY A 104 9.95 -2.73 -6.29
N GLY A 105 9.83 -3.98 -6.73
CA GLY A 105 9.09 -5.04 -6.06
C GLY A 105 9.96 -6.14 -5.50
N THR A 106 9.56 -6.67 -4.34
CA THR A 106 10.05 -7.91 -3.74
C THR A 106 9.01 -8.44 -2.74
N PHE A 107 9.25 -9.59 -2.09
CA PHE A 107 8.41 -10.03 -0.98
C PHE A 107 8.68 -9.18 0.27
N LEU A 108 7.64 -9.02 1.11
CA LEU A 108 7.77 -8.15 2.29
C LEU A 108 8.90 -8.58 3.23
N VAL A 109 9.08 -9.88 3.45
CA VAL A 109 10.16 -10.39 4.31
C VAL A 109 11.55 -9.95 3.84
N PHE A 110 11.74 -9.75 2.52
CA PHE A 110 13.02 -9.31 1.95
C PHE A 110 13.24 -7.80 2.04
N ALA A 111 12.29 -7.05 2.64
CA ALA A 111 12.53 -5.67 3.00
C ALA A 111 13.76 -5.50 3.92
N ASP A 112 14.08 -6.51 4.71
CA ASP A 112 15.26 -6.50 5.58
C ASP A 112 16.57 -6.33 4.80
N PHE A 113 16.64 -6.86 3.57
CA PHE A 113 17.82 -6.69 2.71
C PHE A 113 17.93 -5.30 2.09
N LEU A 114 16.83 -4.61 1.82
CA LEU A 114 16.84 -3.28 1.22
C LEU A 114 16.73 -2.13 2.24
N ARG A 115 16.47 -2.46 3.51
CA ARG A 115 16.21 -1.49 4.57
C ARG A 115 17.21 -0.33 4.67
N PRO A 116 18.53 -0.52 4.56
CA PRO A 116 19.48 0.60 4.58
C PRO A 116 19.23 1.62 3.47
N ALA A 117 18.93 1.17 2.25
CA ALA A 117 18.66 2.05 1.12
C ALA A 117 17.29 2.74 1.25
N ALA A 118 16.27 2.04 1.77
CA ALA A 118 14.97 2.63 2.07
C ALA A 118 15.07 3.73 3.14
N ARG A 119 15.87 3.50 4.19
CA ARG A 119 16.17 4.52 5.20
C ARG A 119 16.86 5.74 4.61
N LEU A 120 17.78 5.55 3.66
CA LEU A 120 18.42 6.66 2.96
C LEU A 120 17.43 7.43 2.07
N ALA A 121 16.52 6.74 1.36
CA ALA A 121 15.45 7.41 0.61
C ALA A 121 14.60 8.28 1.52
N ALA A 122 14.22 7.77 2.69
CA ALA A 122 13.43 8.50 3.69
C ALA A 122 14.20 9.72 4.24
N LEU A 123 15.48 9.57 4.54
CA LEU A 123 16.34 10.64 5.04
C LEU A 123 16.55 11.75 4.00
N MET A 124 16.68 11.39 2.72
CA MET A 124 16.82 12.31 1.60
C MET A 124 15.48 12.93 1.16
N GLY A 125 14.35 12.44 1.66
CA GLY A 125 13.02 12.91 1.27
C GLY A 125 12.67 12.61 -0.19
N ILE A 126 13.20 11.52 -0.77
CA ILE A 126 12.97 11.18 -2.18
C ILE A 126 11.82 10.19 -2.36
N PRO A 127 10.94 10.42 -3.34
CA PRO A 127 9.69 9.70 -3.49
C PRO A 127 9.81 8.37 -4.24
N VAL A 128 10.57 7.43 -3.71
CA VAL A 128 10.71 6.06 -4.22
C VAL A 128 9.49 5.23 -3.80
N ILE A 129 9.01 4.32 -4.66
CA ILE A 129 7.88 3.42 -4.36
C ILE A 129 8.37 1.99 -4.23
N TYR A 130 8.21 1.41 -3.04
CA TYR A 130 8.47 -0.01 -2.78
C TYR A 130 7.17 -0.79 -2.87
N VAL A 131 7.17 -1.87 -3.66
CA VAL A 131 6.04 -2.79 -3.82
C VAL A 131 6.38 -4.09 -3.12
N PHE A 132 5.82 -4.28 -1.93
CA PHE A 132 6.01 -5.50 -1.15
C PHE A 132 4.80 -6.40 -1.27
N THR A 133 4.99 -7.64 -1.71
CA THR A 133 3.92 -8.63 -1.73
C THR A 133 4.17 -9.73 -0.70
N HIS A 134 3.21 -10.63 -0.50
CA HIS A 134 3.30 -11.64 0.56
C HIS A 134 3.42 -10.97 1.94
N ASP A 135 2.43 -10.11 2.23
CA ASP A 135 2.47 -9.08 3.28
C ASP A 135 2.33 -9.61 4.71
N SER A 136 2.05 -10.90 4.89
CA SER A 136 1.79 -11.49 6.22
C SER A 136 2.19 -12.96 6.27
N PHE A 137 2.00 -13.61 7.41
CA PHE A 137 2.22 -15.05 7.56
C PHE A 137 1.20 -15.92 6.77
N CYS A 138 0.19 -15.32 6.16
CA CYS A 138 -0.80 -16.01 5.32
C CYS A 138 -0.29 -16.30 3.90
N VAL A 139 0.98 -16.67 3.74
CA VAL A 139 1.60 -16.94 2.42
C VAL A 139 1.53 -18.41 2.00
N GLY A 140 1.15 -19.31 2.90
CA GLY A 140 0.94 -20.72 2.59
C GLY A 140 2.24 -21.53 2.48
N GLU A 141 2.42 -22.25 1.37
CA GLU A 141 3.50 -23.20 1.15
C GLU A 141 4.92 -22.63 1.12
N ASP A 142 5.08 -21.33 0.98
CA ASP A 142 6.41 -20.67 1.01
C ASP A 142 7.14 -20.89 2.36
N GLY A 143 6.37 -21.11 3.43
CA GLY A 143 6.87 -21.47 4.75
C GLY A 143 7.44 -20.31 5.57
N PRO A 144 8.00 -20.59 6.75
CA PRO A 144 8.36 -19.59 7.75
C PRO A 144 9.46 -18.61 7.31
N THR A 145 10.31 -19.00 6.35
CA THR A 145 11.36 -18.12 5.80
C THR A 145 10.79 -16.97 4.95
N HIS A 146 9.52 -17.07 4.57
CA HIS A 146 8.84 -16.08 3.74
C HIS A 146 7.64 -15.42 4.45
N GLN A 147 7.42 -15.73 5.72
CA GLN A 147 6.32 -15.24 6.55
C GLN A 147 6.75 -14.04 7.39
N PRO A 148 6.49 -12.79 6.96
CA PRO A 148 6.83 -11.61 7.73
C PRO A 148 5.92 -11.51 8.97
N ILE A 149 6.52 -11.30 10.14
CA ILE A 149 5.84 -11.07 11.43
C ILE A 149 6.11 -9.66 11.92
N GLU A 150 7.39 -9.29 12.07
CA GLU A 150 7.86 -8.00 12.56
C GLU A 150 8.07 -6.97 11.45
N THR A 151 8.10 -7.40 10.20
CA THR A 151 8.59 -6.59 9.07
C THR A 151 7.73 -5.35 8.83
N CYS A 152 6.40 -5.47 8.89
CA CYS A 152 5.49 -4.33 8.73
C CYS A 152 5.73 -3.26 9.82
N ALA A 153 5.75 -3.68 11.11
CA ALA A 153 6.03 -2.79 12.23
C ALA A 153 7.42 -2.14 12.09
N SER A 154 8.42 -2.93 11.67
CA SER A 154 9.78 -2.45 11.50
C SER A 154 9.91 -1.39 10.37
N LEU A 155 9.12 -1.48 9.32
CA LEU A 155 9.07 -0.43 8.27
C LEU A 155 8.44 0.85 8.79
N ARG A 156 7.36 0.78 9.59
CA ARG A 156 6.74 1.94 10.24
C ARG A 156 7.69 2.69 11.17
N MET A 157 8.73 2.04 11.69
CA MET A 157 9.78 2.69 12.50
C MET A 157 10.74 3.57 11.68
N ILE A 158 10.76 3.48 10.36
CA ILE A 158 11.60 4.32 9.51
C ILE A 158 10.94 5.69 9.38
N HIS A 159 11.52 6.70 10.03
CA HIS A 159 11.01 8.07 9.94
C HIS A 159 10.90 8.53 8.48
N ASN A 160 9.79 9.18 8.12
CA ASN A 160 9.45 9.66 6.78
C ASN A 160 9.21 8.57 5.71
N LEU A 161 9.10 7.30 6.09
CA LEU A 161 8.59 6.25 5.20
C LEU A 161 7.06 6.13 5.42
N THR A 162 6.27 6.29 4.37
CA THR A 162 4.82 6.05 4.45
C THR A 162 4.55 4.59 4.11
N VAL A 163 3.94 3.85 5.02
CA VAL A 163 3.55 2.44 4.82
C VAL A 163 2.05 2.38 4.57
N ILE A 164 1.64 1.73 3.46
CA ILE A 164 0.22 1.58 3.09
C ILE A 164 -0.08 0.10 2.88
N ARG A 165 -1.01 -0.44 3.66
CA ARG A 165 -1.47 -1.83 3.60
C ARG A 165 -2.97 -1.85 3.29
N PRO A 166 -3.37 -1.87 2.00
CA PRO A 166 -4.77 -1.77 1.58
C PRO A 166 -5.56 -3.04 1.84
N SER A 167 -6.83 -2.88 2.15
CA SER A 167 -7.76 -3.96 2.52
C SER A 167 -8.40 -4.68 1.34
N ASP A 168 -8.51 -4.04 0.19
CA ASP A 168 -9.16 -4.59 -1.01
C ASP A 168 -8.60 -3.98 -2.30
N ALA A 169 -9.13 -4.44 -3.44
CA ALA A 169 -8.69 -3.99 -4.75
C ALA A 169 -8.93 -2.49 -5.00
N ASN A 170 -9.99 -1.90 -4.47
CA ASN A 170 -10.27 -0.48 -4.61
C ASN A 170 -9.38 0.39 -3.72
N GLU A 171 -9.03 -0.08 -2.51
CA GLU A 171 -7.99 0.59 -1.73
C GLU A 171 -6.60 0.47 -2.38
N VAL A 172 -6.29 -0.61 -3.14
CA VAL A 172 -5.03 -0.71 -3.90
C VAL A 172 -4.92 0.41 -4.94
N LYS A 173 -5.99 0.69 -5.69
CA LYS A 173 -6.05 1.84 -6.60
C LYS A 173 -5.68 3.13 -5.87
N GLN A 174 -6.32 3.39 -4.73
CA GLN A 174 -6.07 4.60 -3.94
C GLN A 174 -4.66 4.63 -3.31
N ALA A 175 -4.11 3.47 -2.95
CA ALA A 175 -2.74 3.35 -2.44
C ALA A 175 -1.70 3.77 -3.49
N TRP A 176 -1.88 3.36 -4.75
CA TRP A 176 -1.03 3.80 -5.85
C TRP A 176 -1.14 5.31 -6.12
N ILE A 177 -2.35 5.87 -6.08
CA ILE A 177 -2.57 7.31 -6.22
C ILE A 177 -1.85 8.06 -5.10
N ALA A 178 -2.00 7.61 -3.85
CA ALA A 178 -1.33 8.20 -2.70
C ALA A 178 0.21 8.11 -2.81
N ALA A 179 0.73 6.97 -3.26
CA ALA A 179 2.16 6.76 -3.45
C ALA A 179 2.74 7.69 -4.51
N LEU A 180 2.05 7.86 -5.64
CA LEU A 180 2.47 8.77 -6.72
C LEU A 180 2.36 10.24 -6.31
N ALA A 181 1.35 10.59 -5.53
CA ALA A 181 1.16 11.96 -5.01
C ALA A 181 2.18 12.34 -3.93
N ASN A 182 2.76 11.36 -3.21
CA ASN A 182 3.78 11.63 -2.21
C ASN A 182 5.10 12.05 -2.86
N GLN A 183 5.48 13.31 -2.71
CA GLN A 183 6.72 13.88 -3.25
C GLN A 183 7.79 14.13 -2.17
N SER A 184 7.50 13.89 -0.90
CA SER A 184 8.34 14.28 0.23
C SER A 184 9.05 13.11 0.92
N GLY A 185 8.87 11.89 0.44
CA GLY A 185 9.49 10.69 1.00
C GLY A 185 9.06 9.42 0.30
N PRO A 186 9.69 8.29 0.61
CA PRO A 186 9.34 7.01 0.01
C PRO A 186 8.01 6.47 0.54
N THR A 187 7.37 5.63 -0.29
CA THR A 187 6.15 4.91 0.08
C THR A 187 6.34 3.41 -0.09
N ALA A 188 5.97 2.64 0.91
CA ALA A 188 5.91 1.19 0.89
C ALA A 188 4.45 0.73 0.75
N LEU A 189 4.16 0.02 -0.31
CA LEU A 189 2.86 -0.59 -0.61
C LEU A 189 2.92 -2.08 -0.28
N LEU A 190 2.09 -2.54 0.67
CA LEU A 190 2.10 -3.91 1.17
C LEU A 190 0.87 -4.66 0.65
N PHE A 191 1.09 -5.72 -0.11
CA PHE A 191 0.04 -6.46 -0.81
C PHE A 191 0.00 -7.94 -0.46
N THR A 192 -1.21 -8.49 -0.40
CA THR A 192 -1.44 -9.90 -0.07
C THR A 192 -1.07 -10.85 -1.21
N ARG A 193 -0.71 -12.10 -0.85
CA ARG A 193 -0.69 -13.24 -1.76
C ARG A 193 -2.08 -13.85 -1.93
N GLN A 194 -2.81 -13.98 -0.85
CA GLN A 194 -4.17 -14.53 -0.82
C GLN A 194 -5.19 -13.55 -1.41
N GLY A 195 -6.28 -14.12 -1.97
CA GLY A 195 -7.41 -13.33 -2.43
C GLY A 195 -8.20 -12.72 -1.28
N LEU A 196 -8.64 -11.48 -1.45
CA LEU A 196 -9.52 -10.76 -0.54
C LEU A 196 -10.82 -10.40 -1.25
N PRO A 197 -11.98 -10.40 -0.56
CA PRO A 197 -13.21 -9.90 -1.14
C PRO A 197 -13.10 -8.40 -1.42
N THR A 198 -13.58 -7.98 -2.59
CA THR A 198 -13.70 -6.55 -2.91
C THR A 198 -14.92 -5.98 -2.19
N ILE A 199 -14.71 -4.99 -1.34
CA ILE A 199 -15.74 -4.36 -0.51
C ILE A 199 -16.72 -3.58 -1.39
N ASP A 200 -18.01 -3.74 -1.14
CA ASP A 200 -19.09 -3.06 -1.85
C ASP A 200 -19.15 -1.58 -1.47
N ARG A 201 -18.63 -0.73 -2.31
CA ARG A 201 -18.59 0.73 -2.08
C ARG A 201 -19.94 1.43 -2.34
N SER A 202 -20.98 0.70 -2.71
CA SER A 202 -22.36 1.22 -2.71
C SER A 202 -22.99 1.17 -1.31
N ILE A 203 -22.51 0.28 -0.45
CA ILE A 203 -22.96 0.08 0.94
C ILE A 203 -21.99 0.71 1.92
N TYR A 204 -20.68 0.54 1.67
CA TYR A 204 -19.61 1.04 2.52
C TYR A 204 -18.98 2.32 1.96
N PRO A 205 -18.37 3.15 2.81
CA PRO A 205 -17.69 4.37 2.38
C PRO A 205 -16.64 4.14 1.29
N SER A 206 -16.39 5.20 0.51
CA SER A 206 -15.41 5.18 -0.57
C SER A 206 -14.01 4.81 -0.10
N ALA A 207 -13.29 4.01 -0.90
CA ALA A 207 -11.88 3.69 -0.72
C ALA A 207 -10.96 4.92 -0.66
N LYS A 208 -11.42 6.10 -1.12
CA LYS A 208 -10.70 7.39 -0.96
C LYS A 208 -10.42 7.77 0.49
N GLY A 209 -11.13 7.16 1.45
CA GLY A 209 -10.81 7.26 2.88
C GLY A 209 -9.36 6.87 3.19
N LEU A 210 -8.72 6.04 2.38
CA LEU A 210 -7.31 5.68 2.47
C LEU A 210 -6.38 6.91 2.52
N HIS A 211 -6.68 7.98 1.78
CA HIS A 211 -5.85 9.20 1.77
C HIS A 211 -5.77 9.90 3.12
N LYS A 212 -6.70 9.59 4.02
CA LYS A 212 -6.68 10.05 5.41
C LYS A 212 -5.93 9.11 6.35
N GLY A 213 -5.46 7.96 5.87
CA GLY A 213 -4.71 6.95 6.62
C GLY A 213 -5.57 6.02 7.46
N ALA A 214 -6.73 6.48 7.94
CA ALA A 214 -7.77 5.69 8.58
C ALA A 214 -9.13 6.31 8.33
N TYR A 215 -10.17 5.50 8.28
CA TYR A 215 -11.54 5.97 8.14
C TYR A 215 -12.53 4.96 8.73
N THR A 216 -13.67 5.46 9.23
CA THR A 216 -14.74 4.58 9.66
C THR A 216 -15.31 3.87 8.45
N LEU A 217 -15.12 2.54 8.39
CA LEU A 217 -15.66 1.71 7.32
C LEU A 217 -17.10 1.32 7.59
N TRP A 218 -17.46 1.08 8.85
CA TRP A 218 -18.80 0.67 9.26
C TRP A 218 -19.04 0.96 10.75
N GLN A 219 -20.29 1.16 11.11
CA GLN A 219 -20.71 1.27 12.50
C GLN A 219 -22.14 0.73 12.66
N SER A 220 -22.39 -0.02 13.73
CA SER A 220 -23.69 -0.68 13.96
C SER A 220 -24.79 0.24 14.49
N GLY A 221 -24.44 1.38 15.06
CA GLY A 221 -25.37 2.34 15.67
C GLY A 221 -24.95 3.78 15.45
N GLU A 222 -25.78 4.72 15.93
CA GLU A 222 -25.48 6.14 15.90
C GLU A 222 -24.65 6.58 17.11
N GLY A 223 -23.99 7.74 17.02
CA GLY A 223 -23.23 8.35 18.10
C GLY A 223 -21.89 7.71 18.37
N ASN A 224 -21.41 7.82 19.61
CA ASN A 224 -20.12 7.25 20.00
C ASN A 224 -20.19 5.73 20.08
N PRO A 225 -19.17 5.01 19.55
CA PRO A 225 -19.12 3.56 19.67
C PRO A 225 -18.80 3.12 21.10
N ASP A 226 -19.30 1.93 21.49
CA ASP A 226 -18.92 1.25 22.72
C ASP A 226 -17.62 0.45 22.56
N LEU A 227 -17.31 0.04 21.31
CA LEU A 227 -16.15 -0.72 20.93
C LEU A 227 -15.67 -0.28 19.56
N ILE A 228 -14.36 -0.12 19.38
CA ILE A 228 -13.74 0.13 18.07
C ILE A 228 -12.86 -1.07 17.69
N ILE A 229 -13.10 -1.61 16.49
CA ILE A 229 -12.23 -2.58 15.85
C ILE A 229 -11.41 -1.83 14.80
N ILE A 230 -10.11 -1.77 15.00
CA ILE A 230 -9.15 -1.18 14.05
C ILE A 230 -8.51 -2.33 13.29
N ALA A 231 -8.64 -2.34 11.98
CA ALA A 231 -8.05 -3.39 11.16
C ALA A 231 -7.27 -2.80 9.97
N THR A 232 -6.25 -3.51 9.52
CA THR A 232 -5.40 -3.09 8.40
C THR A 232 -5.24 -4.24 7.40
N GLY A 233 -5.18 -3.91 6.11
CA GLY A 233 -4.98 -4.90 5.06
C GLY A 233 -6.02 -6.00 5.07
N SER A 234 -5.56 -7.25 4.95
CA SER A 234 -6.42 -8.45 4.88
C SER A 234 -7.33 -8.65 6.08
N GLU A 235 -7.03 -8.07 7.22
CA GLU A 235 -7.79 -8.26 8.45
C GLU A 235 -9.04 -7.36 8.55
N VAL A 236 -9.21 -6.40 7.63
CA VAL A 236 -10.40 -5.52 7.58
C VAL A 236 -11.69 -6.32 7.35
N ASP A 237 -11.69 -7.26 6.40
CA ASP A 237 -12.83 -8.15 6.17
C ASP A 237 -13.14 -9.02 7.40
N LEU A 238 -12.12 -9.51 8.09
CA LEU A 238 -12.27 -10.24 9.34
C LEU A 238 -12.94 -9.37 10.42
N GLY A 239 -12.49 -8.12 10.55
CA GLY A 239 -13.05 -7.14 11.48
C GLY A 239 -14.53 -6.85 11.20
N LEU A 240 -14.89 -6.65 9.92
CA LEU A 240 -16.29 -6.46 9.50
C LEU A 240 -17.15 -7.66 9.86
N ARG A 241 -16.76 -8.86 9.45
CA ARG A 241 -17.51 -10.09 9.73
C ARG A 241 -17.63 -10.41 11.22
N ALA A 242 -16.62 -10.04 12.00
CA ALA A 242 -16.68 -10.18 13.45
C ALA A 242 -17.70 -9.19 14.06
N ALA A 243 -17.64 -7.92 13.65
CA ALA A 243 -18.55 -6.88 14.14
C ALA A 243 -20.02 -7.21 13.87
N GLU A 244 -20.34 -7.66 12.67
CA GLU A 244 -21.71 -8.02 12.26
C GLU A 244 -22.37 -9.08 13.16
N LYS A 245 -21.57 -9.95 13.79
CA LYS A 245 -22.08 -10.99 14.71
C LYS A 245 -22.52 -10.46 16.07
N PHE A 246 -22.08 -9.25 16.45
CA PHE A 246 -22.31 -8.70 17.80
C PHE A 246 -23.21 -7.45 17.82
N THR A 247 -23.90 -7.13 16.74
CA THR A 247 -24.67 -5.89 16.55
C THR A 247 -25.88 -5.73 17.47
N SER A 248 -26.34 -6.78 18.14
CA SER A 248 -27.59 -6.75 18.92
C SER A 248 -27.48 -6.09 20.28
N SER A 249 -26.28 -5.84 20.80
CA SER A 249 -26.10 -5.38 22.19
C SER A 249 -25.01 -4.31 22.37
N VAL A 250 -24.20 -4.03 21.35
CA VAL A 250 -23.02 -3.14 21.45
C VAL A 250 -22.93 -2.29 20.18
N ASN A 251 -22.72 -0.99 20.33
CA ASN A 251 -22.43 -0.10 19.20
C ASN A 251 -20.95 -0.27 18.80
N ILE A 252 -20.69 -1.01 17.73
CA ILE A 252 -19.35 -1.33 17.26
C ILE A 252 -19.01 -0.48 16.04
N ARG A 253 -17.83 0.13 16.06
CA ARG A 253 -17.23 0.79 14.89
C ARG A 253 -16.10 -0.05 14.34
N VAL A 254 -16.08 -0.25 13.03
CA VAL A 254 -14.95 -0.84 12.30
C VAL A 254 -14.22 0.26 11.55
N VAL A 255 -12.93 0.38 11.80
CA VAL A 255 -12.03 1.35 11.18
C VAL A 255 -11.07 0.58 10.27
N SER A 256 -11.06 0.92 8.97
CA SER A 256 -9.95 0.56 8.08
C SER A 256 -8.82 1.55 8.32
N MET A 257 -7.63 1.05 8.68
CA MET A 257 -6.43 1.85 8.92
C MET A 257 -5.29 1.41 7.98
N PRO A 258 -5.37 1.72 6.70
CA PRO A 258 -4.34 1.34 5.74
C PRO A 258 -2.97 1.99 5.98
N SER A 259 -2.90 3.14 6.66
CA SER A 259 -1.63 3.83 6.94
C SER A 259 -1.67 4.65 8.22
N CYS A 260 -0.90 4.24 9.21
CA CYS A 260 -0.74 4.99 10.45
C CYS A 260 -0.10 6.36 10.18
N GLU A 261 0.90 6.43 9.30
CA GLU A 261 1.64 7.67 9.00
C GLU A 261 0.77 8.74 8.33
N LEU A 262 -0.16 8.32 7.45
CA LEU A 262 -1.13 9.24 6.85
C LEU A 262 -2.18 9.69 7.87
N PHE A 263 -2.60 8.82 8.78
CA PHE A 263 -3.55 9.15 9.84
C PHE A 263 -2.94 10.13 10.85
N GLU A 264 -1.70 9.95 11.25
CA GLU A 264 -1.00 10.87 12.16
C GLU A 264 -0.84 12.28 11.59
N LYS A 265 -0.79 12.44 10.27
CA LYS A 265 -0.76 13.75 9.60
C LYS A 265 -2.10 14.49 9.60
N GLN A 266 -3.21 13.83 10.02
CA GLN A 266 -4.51 14.50 10.08
C GLN A 266 -4.60 15.42 11.29
N ASP A 267 -5.52 16.38 11.21
CA ASP A 267 -5.83 17.23 12.35
C ASP A 267 -6.51 16.45 13.50
N ASP A 268 -6.44 17.01 14.70
CA ASP A 268 -6.98 16.35 15.89
C ASP A 268 -8.49 16.13 15.81
N SER A 269 -9.22 17.00 15.11
CA SER A 269 -10.67 16.88 14.96
C SER A 269 -11.02 15.65 14.13
N TYR A 270 -10.28 15.41 13.04
CA TYR A 270 -10.45 14.19 12.25
C TYR A 270 -10.05 12.93 13.03
N LYS A 271 -8.88 12.95 13.68
CA LYS A 271 -8.42 11.80 14.49
C LYS A 271 -9.44 11.44 15.57
N LYS A 272 -9.98 12.42 16.29
CA LYS A 272 -11.02 12.22 17.30
C LYS A 272 -12.37 11.77 16.72
N SER A 273 -12.70 12.16 15.49
CA SER A 273 -13.92 11.66 14.81
C SER A 273 -13.84 10.17 14.49
N ILE A 274 -12.66 9.66 14.18
CA ILE A 274 -12.41 8.24 13.89
C ILE A 274 -12.23 7.44 15.19
N LEU A 275 -11.37 7.92 16.09
CA LEU A 275 -10.99 7.30 17.35
C LEU A 275 -11.35 8.22 18.53
N PRO A 276 -12.64 8.36 18.89
CA PRO A 276 -13.07 9.26 19.96
C PRO A 276 -12.48 8.85 21.30
N GLU A 277 -12.06 9.85 22.09
CA GLU A 277 -11.49 9.66 23.43
C GLU A 277 -12.48 9.02 24.41
N SER A 278 -13.79 9.19 24.15
CA SER A 278 -14.87 8.59 24.95
C SER A 278 -14.97 7.06 24.82
N CYS A 279 -14.32 6.45 23.81
CA CYS A 279 -14.26 5.01 23.62
C CYS A 279 -12.85 4.50 23.90
N ASP A 280 -12.65 3.89 25.05
CA ASP A 280 -11.38 3.29 25.50
C ASP A 280 -11.25 1.80 25.09
N LYS A 281 -12.36 1.16 24.71
CA LYS A 281 -12.38 -0.23 24.27
C LYS A 281 -12.01 -0.31 22.79
N ARG A 282 -10.76 -0.67 22.54
CA ARG A 282 -10.22 -0.78 21.19
C ARG A 282 -9.55 -2.13 20.98
N ILE A 283 -9.84 -2.77 19.87
CA ILE A 283 -9.24 -4.02 19.43
C ILE A 283 -8.53 -3.74 18.11
N VAL A 284 -7.27 -4.11 18.01
CA VAL A 284 -6.51 -4.04 16.76
C VAL A 284 -6.38 -5.44 16.16
N ILE A 285 -6.56 -5.55 14.85
CA ILE A 285 -6.39 -6.79 14.09
C ILE A 285 -5.40 -6.54 12.94
N GLU A 286 -4.22 -7.12 13.08
CA GLU A 286 -3.18 -7.12 12.06
C GLU A 286 -2.43 -8.45 12.09
N ALA A 287 -2.20 -9.07 10.93
CA ALA A 287 -1.42 -10.30 10.81
C ALA A 287 0.08 -9.99 10.93
N GLY A 288 0.57 -9.80 12.14
CA GLY A 288 1.95 -9.43 12.47
C GLY A 288 2.17 -9.32 13.97
N THR A 289 3.22 -8.62 14.36
CA THR A 289 3.49 -8.29 15.77
C THR A 289 2.55 -7.20 16.29
N SER A 290 2.21 -7.22 17.58
CA SER A 290 1.43 -6.16 18.23
C SER A 290 2.22 -4.87 18.46
N PHE A 291 3.53 -4.88 18.25
CA PHE A 291 4.40 -3.72 18.50
C PHE A 291 3.97 -2.49 17.70
N GLY A 292 3.79 -1.38 18.41
CA GLY A 292 3.34 -0.11 17.84
C GLY A 292 1.82 0.11 17.84
N TRP A 293 1.05 -0.85 18.39
CA TRP A 293 -0.40 -0.75 18.54
C TRP A 293 -0.85 -0.52 20.00
N GLU A 294 0.06 -0.38 20.92
CA GLU A 294 -0.17 -0.20 22.39
C GLU A 294 -0.55 1.26 22.74
#